data_07fe2777c1c5f81d77b27b4baaca9180
#
_entry.id   07fe2777c1c5f81d77b27b4baaca9180
#
_cell.length_a   1.000
_cell.length_b   1.000
_cell.length_c   1.000
_cell.angle_alpha   90.00
_cell.angle_beta   90.00
_cell.angle_gamma   90.00
#
_symmetry.space_group_name_H-M   'P 1'
#
loop_
_entity.id
_entity.type
_entity.pdbx_description
1 polymer ?
#
loop_
_entity_poly.entity_id
_entity_poly.type
_entity_poly.pdbx_seq_one_letter_code
_entity_poly.pdbx_strand_id
1 'polypeptide(L)'
;MMVILRKKEVSGIKYLYIRKRVAGKLTSTYVDVYSDELYQLLLRNAKERKELNKNIRKINKELINHGYEDKELSSRVLQNLDFARANMKANFYDQAVLEGVATSFPQTEDIIENGQVYGVLATDVQKILNLKHAWEFIIDRDVIQGESNYHMLCHIAKLVNEGFFYDGGRIRGIPVQIGGTSYVPPLPIESVVRERIEEIKRQDKEAIDIAIELCMYCMKTQVFKDGNKKASVIFANHYLIAKGNGFLVIPEKEVPEFKKLLVQYYEGASLEIIGIFLREKCWRNFWVVEGVL
;
A
#
# COMPACT_ATOMS: atom_id res chain seq x y z
N MET A 1 4.00 -12.97 -21.87
CA MET A 1 4.45 -11.75 -22.57
C MET A 1 5.73 -12.06 -23.35
N MET A 2 5.79 -11.71 -24.64
CA MET A 2 6.94 -12.04 -25.50
C MET A 2 8.03 -10.97 -25.27
N VAL A 3 9.18 -11.39 -24.75
CA VAL A 3 10.37 -10.54 -24.58
C VAL A 3 11.22 -10.67 -25.84
N ILE A 4 11.55 -9.57 -26.48
CA ILE A 4 12.39 -9.53 -27.67
C ILE A 4 13.71 -8.87 -27.30
N LEU A 5 14.82 -9.62 -27.44
CA LEU A 5 16.17 -9.09 -27.31
C LEU A 5 16.56 -8.34 -28.59
N ARG A 6 17.12 -7.15 -28.45
CA ARG A 6 17.59 -6.33 -29.58
C ARG A 6 18.99 -5.81 -29.35
N LYS A 7 19.82 -5.94 -30.37
CA LYS A 7 21.14 -5.29 -30.44
C LYS A 7 20.99 -3.96 -31.14
N LYS A 8 21.65 -2.92 -30.63
CA LYS A 8 21.75 -1.58 -31.23
C LYS A 8 23.22 -1.17 -31.21
N GLU A 9 23.74 -0.74 -32.30
CA GLU A 9 25.10 -0.23 -32.43
C GLU A 9 25.10 1.29 -32.45
N VAL A 10 25.94 1.90 -31.65
CA VAL A 10 26.15 3.35 -31.59
C VAL A 10 27.65 3.58 -31.46
N SER A 11 28.22 4.34 -32.39
CA SER A 11 29.67 4.67 -32.41
C SER A 11 30.59 3.43 -32.29
N GLY A 12 30.23 2.32 -33.00
CA GLY A 12 31.02 1.08 -33.00
C GLY A 12 30.83 0.19 -31.76
N ILE A 13 30.09 0.64 -30.76
CA ILE A 13 29.75 -0.13 -29.55
C ILE A 13 28.36 -0.73 -29.68
N LYS A 14 28.25 -2.04 -29.45
CA LYS A 14 26.97 -2.75 -29.45
C LYS A 14 26.37 -2.76 -28.07
N TYR A 15 25.11 -2.39 -27.99
CA TYR A 15 24.31 -2.36 -26.76
C TYR A 15 23.16 -3.34 -26.83
N LEU A 16 22.78 -3.91 -25.68
CA LEU A 16 21.70 -4.86 -25.55
C LEU A 16 20.47 -4.22 -24.92
N TYR A 17 19.33 -4.43 -25.56
CA TYR A 17 18.02 -3.93 -25.11
C TYR A 17 17.02 -5.06 -25.04
N ILE A 18 16.14 -4.97 -24.01
CA ILE A 18 14.94 -5.79 -23.91
C ILE A 18 13.76 -4.98 -24.40
N ARG A 19 13.03 -5.51 -25.38
CA ARG A 19 11.76 -4.93 -25.85
C ARG A 19 10.58 -5.72 -25.32
N LYS A 20 9.60 -5.00 -24.79
CA LYS A 20 8.33 -5.58 -24.35
C LYS A 20 7.17 -4.66 -24.70
N ARG A 21 5.97 -5.21 -24.86
CA ARG A 21 4.75 -4.42 -25.00
C ARG A 21 4.14 -4.16 -23.64
N VAL A 22 3.96 -2.89 -23.28
CA VAL A 22 3.32 -2.46 -22.03
C VAL A 22 2.15 -1.56 -22.43
N ALA A 23 0.94 -1.89 -22.01
CA ALA A 23 -0.27 -1.17 -22.36
C ALA A 23 -0.39 -0.85 -23.88
N GLY A 24 -0.14 -1.87 -24.72
CA GLY A 24 -0.20 -1.72 -26.17
C GLY A 24 0.99 -1.01 -26.83
N LYS A 25 1.83 -0.31 -26.10
CA LYS A 25 3.02 0.40 -26.60
C LYS A 25 4.28 -0.44 -26.48
N LEU A 26 5.14 -0.39 -27.49
CA LEU A 26 6.41 -1.09 -27.50
C LEU A 26 7.45 -0.27 -26.74
N THR A 27 7.90 -0.79 -25.60
CA THR A 27 8.95 -0.18 -24.77
C THR A 27 10.27 -0.90 -24.98
N SER A 28 11.39 -0.18 -24.84
CA SER A 28 12.75 -0.74 -24.90
C SER A 28 13.50 -0.33 -23.64
N THR A 29 14.02 -1.31 -22.92
CA THR A 29 14.84 -1.08 -21.72
C THR A 29 16.28 -1.44 -22.04
N TYR A 30 17.20 -0.54 -21.77
CA TYR A 30 18.63 -0.79 -21.83
C TYR A 30 19.01 -1.85 -20.81
N VAL A 31 19.90 -2.77 -21.16
CA VAL A 31 20.41 -3.79 -20.26
C VAL A 31 21.87 -3.53 -19.95
N ASP A 32 22.75 -3.62 -20.99
CA ASP A 32 24.19 -3.40 -20.84
C ASP A 32 24.86 -3.31 -22.21
N VAL A 33 26.19 -3.13 -22.24
CA VAL A 33 27.03 -3.35 -23.42
C VAL A 33 26.90 -4.82 -23.84
N TYR A 34 26.75 -5.03 -25.14
CA TYR A 34 26.55 -6.38 -25.66
C TYR A 34 27.79 -7.24 -25.42
N SER A 35 27.60 -8.42 -24.83
CA SER A 35 28.50 -9.54 -24.85
C SER A 35 27.74 -10.80 -25.28
N ASP A 36 28.43 -11.73 -25.92
CA ASP A 36 27.78 -13.00 -26.31
C ASP A 36 27.33 -13.80 -25.09
N GLU A 37 28.11 -13.76 -24.03
CA GLU A 37 27.80 -14.42 -22.77
C GLU A 37 26.51 -13.88 -22.15
N LEU A 38 26.38 -12.56 -22.00
CA LEU A 38 25.16 -11.90 -21.49
C LEU A 38 23.96 -12.18 -22.38
N TYR A 39 24.14 -12.16 -23.71
CA TYR A 39 23.07 -12.45 -24.65
C TYR A 39 22.57 -13.89 -24.50
N GLN A 40 23.47 -14.86 -24.39
CA GLN A 40 23.10 -16.27 -24.20
C GLN A 40 22.44 -16.51 -22.85
N LEU A 41 22.89 -15.84 -21.80
CA LEU A 41 22.26 -15.89 -20.45
C LEU A 41 20.82 -15.40 -20.51
N LEU A 42 20.56 -14.27 -21.17
CA LEU A 42 19.21 -13.72 -21.32
C LEU A 42 18.30 -14.60 -22.19
N LEU A 43 18.83 -15.22 -23.24
CA LEU A 43 18.10 -16.19 -24.06
C LEU A 43 17.70 -17.42 -23.23
N ARG A 44 18.63 -17.96 -22.44
CA ARG A 44 18.36 -19.08 -21.54
C ARG A 44 17.26 -18.74 -20.53
N ASN A 45 17.39 -17.61 -19.87
CA ASN A 45 16.38 -17.13 -18.91
C ASN A 45 14.99 -16.97 -19.59
N ALA A 46 14.94 -16.41 -20.80
CA ALA A 46 13.68 -16.26 -21.53
C ALA A 46 13.05 -17.62 -21.90
N LYS A 47 13.87 -18.60 -22.24
CA LYS A 47 13.43 -19.98 -22.56
C LYS A 47 12.92 -20.69 -21.31
N GLU A 48 13.65 -20.63 -20.21
CA GLU A 48 13.27 -21.23 -18.91
C GLU A 48 11.97 -20.62 -18.38
N ARG A 49 11.82 -19.30 -18.46
CA ARG A 49 10.57 -18.62 -18.09
C ARG A 49 9.38 -19.07 -18.95
N LYS A 50 9.60 -19.29 -20.23
CA LYS A 50 8.53 -19.78 -21.12
C LYS A 50 8.09 -21.19 -20.75
N GLU A 51 9.02 -22.10 -20.46
CA GLU A 51 8.70 -23.46 -20.00
C GLU A 51 8.05 -23.46 -18.62
N LEU A 52 8.54 -22.64 -17.69
CA LEU A 52 7.93 -22.48 -16.37
C LEU A 52 6.48 -22.00 -16.46
N ASN A 53 6.22 -20.98 -17.26
CA ASN A 53 4.86 -20.46 -17.48
C ASN A 53 3.94 -21.51 -18.14
N LYS A 54 4.48 -22.36 -19.02
CA LYS A 54 3.72 -23.46 -19.62
C LYS A 54 3.34 -24.51 -18.56
N ASN A 55 4.28 -24.84 -17.68
CA ASN A 55 4.04 -25.78 -16.59
C ASN A 55 3.03 -25.23 -15.56
N ILE A 56 3.15 -23.95 -15.21
CA ILE A 56 2.18 -23.28 -14.33
C ILE A 56 0.77 -23.35 -14.93
N ARG A 57 0.62 -23.04 -16.23
CA ARG A 57 -0.69 -23.14 -16.90
C ARG A 57 -1.25 -24.56 -16.89
N LYS A 58 -0.38 -25.57 -17.04
CA LYS A 58 -0.79 -26.97 -16.98
C LYS A 58 -1.29 -27.33 -15.58
N ILE A 59 -0.51 -26.97 -14.55
CA ILE A 59 -0.87 -27.21 -13.13
C ILE A 59 -2.17 -26.49 -12.78
N ASN A 60 -2.32 -25.22 -13.15
CA ASN A 60 -3.55 -24.47 -12.89
C ASN A 60 -4.78 -25.12 -13.56
N LYS A 61 -4.61 -25.64 -14.79
CA LYS A 61 -5.69 -26.37 -15.46
C LYS A 61 -6.05 -27.67 -14.74
N GLU A 62 -5.07 -28.38 -14.20
CA GLU A 62 -5.30 -29.57 -13.39
C GLU A 62 -6.00 -29.22 -12.07
N LEU A 63 -5.58 -28.11 -11.40
CA LEU A 63 -6.23 -27.63 -10.18
C LEU A 63 -7.71 -27.25 -10.40
N ILE A 64 -8.00 -26.55 -11.50
CA ILE A 64 -9.40 -26.21 -11.88
C ILE A 64 -10.21 -27.49 -12.10
N ASN A 65 -9.66 -28.51 -12.74
CA ASN A 65 -10.34 -29.80 -12.93
C ASN A 65 -10.63 -30.53 -11.61
N HIS A 66 -9.91 -30.23 -10.54
CA HIS A 66 -10.14 -30.70 -9.17
C HIS A 66 -11.03 -29.76 -8.33
N GLY A 67 -11.67 -28.77 -8.95
CA GLY A 67 -12.56 -27.83 -8.27
C GLY A 67 -11.84 -26.69 -7.57
N TYR A 68 -10.54 -26.50 -7.83
CA TYR A 68 -9.81 -25.34 -7.36
C TYR A 68 -10.09 -24.15 -8.31
N GLU A 69 -10.76 -23.15 -7.82
CA GLU A 69 -10.90 -21.86 -8.50
C GLU A 69 -9.84 -20.90 -7.95
N ASP A 70 -8.87 -20.57 -8.79
CA ASP A 70 -8.02 -19.40 -8.56
C ASP A 70 -8.92 -18.18 -8.71
N LYS A 71 -9.22 -17.50 -7.62
CA LYS A 71 -10.06 -16.29 -7.66
C LYS A 71 -9.27 -15.20 -8.37
N GLU A 72 -9.43 -15.10 -9.68
CA GLU A 72 -8.90 -13.97 -10.41
C GLU A 72 -9.45 -12.68 -9.84
N LEU A 73 -8.56 -11.73 -9.59
CA LEU A 73 -8.95 -10.38 -9.20
C LEU A 73 -9.87 -9.78 -10.28
N SER A 74 -10.98 -9.22 -9.87
CA SER A 74 -11.89 -8.55 -10.80
C SER A 74 -11.15 -7.41 -11.54
N SER A 75 -11.58 -7.09 -12.76
CA SER A 75 -11.00 -5.98 -13.54
C SER A 75 -11.02 -4.69 -12.76
N ARG A 76 -12.04 -4.45 -11.95
CA ARG A 76 -12.17 -3.27 -11.09
C ARG A 76 -11.06 -3.22 -10.02
N VAL A 77 -10.74 -4.32 -9.38
CA VAL A 77 -9.65 -4.40 -8.39
C VAL A 77 -8.30 -4.22 -9.07
N LEU A 78 -8.08 -4.82 -10.24
CA LEU A 78 -6.83 -4.65 -11.01
C LEU A 78 -6.60 -3.21 -11.42
N GLN A 79 -7.63 -2.52 -11.93
CA GLN A 79 -7.55 -1.08 -12.27
C GLN A 79 -7.25 -0.23 -11.03
N ASN A 80 -7.87 -0.56 -9.90
CA ASN A 80 -7.63 0.14 -8.65
C ASN A 80 -6.21 -0.08 -8.11
N LEU A 81 -5.65 -1.28 -8.26
CA LEU A 81 -4.25 -1.56 -7.95
C LEU A 81 -3.30 -0.71 -8.80
N ASP A 82 -3.58 -0.61 -10.10
CA ASP A 82 -2.75 0.20 -11.01
C ASP A 82 -2.88 1.69 -10.67
N PHE A 83 -4.08 2.15 -10.29
CA PHE A 83 -4.31 3.52 -9.81
C PHE A 83 -3.56 3.79 -8.49
N ALA A 84 -3.62 2.89 -7.53
CA ALA A 84 -2.88 3.00 -6.27
C ALA A 84 -1.36 3.05 -6.53
N ARG A 85 -0.83 2.17 -7.38
CA ARG A 85 0.59 2.13 -7.75
C ARG A 85 1.06 3.42 -8.42
N ALA A 86 0.24 4.01 -9.29
CA ALA A 86 0.57 5.26 -9.97
C ALA A 86 0.69 6.45 -8.99
N ASN A 87 0.04 6.38 -7.83
CA ASN A 87 0.01 7.43 -6.82
C ASN A 87 0.89 7.16 -5.59
N MET A 88 1.64 6.05 -5.57
CA MET A 88 2.35 5.60 -4.37
C MET A 88 3.31 6.63 -3.78
N LYS A 89 4.10 7.31 -4.61
CA LYS A 89 5.08 8.29 -4.13
C LYS A 89 4.41 9.45 -3.38
N ALA A 90 3.33 10.00 -3.95
CA ALA A 90 2.54 11.03 -3.31
C ALA A 90 1.88 10.52 -2.01
N ASN A 91 1.39 9.29 -2.01
CA ASN A 91 0.78 8.68 -0.83
C ASN A 91 1.80 8.49 0.31
N PHE A 92 3.04 8.10 0.00
CA PHE A 92 4.10 7.98 1.00
C PHE A 92 4.44 9.34 1.61
N TYR A 93 4.58 10.36 0.76
CA TYR A 93 4.86 11.72 1.22
C TYR A 93 3.74 12.25 2.13
N ASP A 94 2.49 12.22 1.65
CA ASP A 94 1.33 12.67 2.43
C ASP A 94 1.25 11.97 3.79
N GLN A 95 1.48 10.65 3.81
CA GLN A 95 1.43 9.88 5.04
C GLN A 95 2.64 10.14 5.95
N ALA A 96 3.82 10.40 5.41
CA ALA A 96 4.99 10.81 6.18
C ALA A 96 4.76 12.17 6.86
N VAL A 97 4.17 13.13 6.16
CA VAL A 97 3.78 14.44 6.72
C VAL A 97 2.74 14.28 7.84
N LEU A 98 1.76 13.41 7.66
CA LEU A 98 0.78 13.08 8.71
C LEU A 98 1.46 12.63 10.02
N GLU A 99 2.56 11.90 9.91
CA GLU A 99 3.37 11.40 11.04
C GLU A 99 4.41 12.42 11.55
N GLY A 100 4.44 13.62 10.99
CA GLY A 100 5.37 14.67 11.40
C GLY A 100 6.80 14.47 10.90
N VAL A 101 6.99 13.66 9.87
CA VAL A 101 8.29 13.55 9.20
C VAL A 101 8.55 14.83 8.41
N ALA A 102 9.67 15.50 8.72
CA ALA A 102 10.02 16.79 8.11
C ALA A 102 10.84 16.57 6.82
N THR A 103 10.18 16.08 5.77
CA THR A 103 10.77 15.96 4.43
C THR A 103 9.93 16.70 3.39
N SER A 104 10.58 17.16 2.33
CA SER A 104 9.88 17.63 1.13
C SER A 104 9.53 16.45 0.21
N PHE A 105 8.61 16.68 -0.74
CA PHE A 105 8.26 15.66 -1.72
C PHE A 105 9.50 15.15 -2.51
N PRO A 106 10.40 16.02 -3.05
CA PRO A 106 11.63 15.57 -3.71
C PRO A 106 12.54 14.72 -2.81
N GLN A 107 12.71 15.09 -1.54
CA GLN A 107 13.50 14.29 -0.60
C GLN A 107 12.87 12.92 -0.35
N THR A 108 11.55 12.85 -0.29
CA THR A 108 10.84 11.57 -0.16
C THR A 108 11.04 10.68 -1.40
N GLU A 109 11.00 11.27 -2.61
CA GLU A 109 11.32 10.54 -3.86
C GLU A 109 12.76 10.01 -3.84
N ASP A 110 13.74 10.84 -3.46
CA ASP A 110 15.15 10.42 -3.37
C ASP A 110 15.36 9.26 -2.39
N ILE A 111 14.68 9.29 -1.24
CA ILE A 111 14.72 8.19 -0.28
C ILE A 111 14.16 6.91 -0.90
N ILE A 112 13.03 6.99 -1.59
CA ILE A 112 12.33 5.86 -2.15
C ILE A 112 13.10 5.23 -3.33
N GLU A 113 13.69 6.06 -4.19
CA GLU A 113 14.36 5.63 -5.42
C GLU A 113 15.84 5.30 -5.22
N ASN A 114 16.55 6.14 -4.47
CA ASN A 114 18.00 6.10 -4.39
C ASN A 114 18.52 5.65 -3.02
N GLY A 115 17.67 5.61 -1.99
CA GLY A 115 18.06 5.29 -0.61
C GLY A 115 19.01 6.32 0.02
N GLN A 116 19.20 7.48 -0.60
CA GLN A 116 20.12 8.53 -0.16
C GLN A 116 19.41 9.88 -0.14
N VAL A 117 19.61 10.61 0.95
CA VAL A 117 19.15 12.00 1.07
C VAL A 117 20.03 12.75 2.04
N TYR A 118 20.31 14.02 1.75
CA TYR A 118 21.07 14.90 2.64
C TYR A 118 20.13 15.69 3.56
N GLY A 119 20.53 15.85 4.82
CA GLY A 119 19.81 16.70 5.77
C GLY A 119 18.54 16.09 6.37
N VAL A 120 18.28 14.81 6.16
CA VAL A 120 17.17 14.08 6.78
C VAL A 120 17.69 13.12 7.84
N LEU A 121 16.99 13.03 8.98
CA LEU A 121 17.38 12.11 10.05
C LEU A 121 17.22 10.65 9.59
N ALA A 122 18.15 9.79 9.95
CA ALA A 122 18.10 8.37 9.64
C ALA A 122 16.80 7.70 10.11
N THR A 123 16.26 8.14 11.25
CA THR A 123 14.96 7.68 11.77
C THR A 123 13.81 8.07 10.85
N ASP A 124 13.84 9.23 10.21
CA ASP A 124 12.78 9.66 9.29
C ASP A 124 12.91 8.95 7.93
N VAL A 125 14.14 8.70 7.47
CA VAL A 125 14.39 7.81 6.32
C VAL A 125 13.77 6.41 6.58
N GLN A 126 14.05 5.84 7.76
CA GLN A 126 13.50 4.53 8.12
C GLN A 126 11.96 4.53 8.16
N LYS A 127 11.33 5.59 8.69
CA LYS A 127 9.85 5.72 8.69
C LYS A 127 9.28 5.72 7.27
N ILE A 128 9.90 6.45 6.35
CA ILE A 128 9.48 6.50 4.94
C ILE A 128 9.62 5.14 4.26
N LEU A 129 10.75 4.46 4.47
CA LEU A 129 10.97 3.12 3.94
C LEU A 129 9.96 2.10 4.50
N ASN A 130 9.63 2.19 5.78
CA ASN A 130 8.61 1.34 6.40
C ASN A 130 7.22 1.59 5.80
N LEU A 131 6.86 2.85 5.52
CA LEU A 131 5.61 3.19 4.82
C LEU A 131 5.61 2.59 3.41
N LYS A 132 6.71 2.73 2.67
CA LYS A 132 6.87 2.12 1.35
C LYS A 132 6.63 0.61 1.42
N HIS A 133 7.33 -0.10 2.30
CA HIS A 133 7.18 -1.56 2.45
C HIS A 133 5.75 -1.97 2.81
N ALA A 134 5.10 -1.23 3.70
CA ALA A 134 3.72 -1.54 4.10
C ALA A 134 2.71 -1.31 2.96
N TRP A 135 2.90 -0.27 2.16
CA TRP A 135 2.08 -0.03 0.98
C TRP A 135 2.34 -1.05 -0.13
N GLU A 136 3.62 -1.35 -0.44
CA GLU A 136 3.97 -2.40 -1.40
C GLU A 136 3.37 -3.75 -1.01
N PHE A 137 3.38 -4.07 0.29
CA PHE A 137 2.76 -5.27 0.83
C PHE A 137 1.26 -5.32 0.54
N ILE A 138 0.48 -4.27 0.86
CA ILE A 138 -0.97 -4.31 0.68
C ILE A 138 -1.44 -4.30 -0.78
N ILE A 139 -0.61 -3.83 -1.71
CA ILE A 139 -0.92 -3.82 -3.15
C ILE A 139 -0.32 -5.00 -3.90
N ASP A 140 0.34 -5.92 -3.20
CA ASP A 140 0.73 -7.21 -3.77
C ASP A 140 -0.51 -8.01 -4.15
N ARG A 141 -0.46 -8.71 -5.29
CA ARG A 141 -1.63 -9.43 -5.83
C ARG A 141 -2.11 -10.58 -4.96
N ASP A 142 -1.19 -11.24 -4.28
CA ASP A 142 -1.53 -12.36 -3.42
C ASP A 142 -2.08 -11.85 -2.08
N VAL A 143 -1.51 -10.75 -1.57
CA VAL A 143 -1.92 -10.12 -0.32
C VAL A 143 -3.30 -9.47 -0.43
N ILE A 144 -3.57 -8.76 -1.54
CA ILE A 144 -4.85 -8.03 -1.71
C ILE A 144 -6.07 -8.97 -1.80
N GLN A 145 -5.87 -10.23 -2.14
CA GLN A 145 -6.91 -11.27 -2.13
C GLN A 145 -7.26 -11.74 -0.72
N GLY A 146 -6.36 -11.49 0.24
CA GLY A 146 -6.56 -11.84 1.63
C GLY A 146 -7.63 -11.00 2.31
N GLU A 147 -8.17 -11.49 3.41
CA GLU A 147 -9.15 -10.76 4.19
C GLU A 147 -8.54 -9.57 4.94
N SER A 148 -9.21 -8.43 4.90
CA SER A 148 -8.92 -7.28 5.77
C SER A 148 -9.40 -7.59 7.19
N ASN A 149 -8.61 -8.30 7.96
CA ASN A 149 -8.91 -8.74 9.32
C ASN A 149 -7.86 -8.27 10.33
N TYR A 150 -8.03 -8.65 11.59
CA TYR A 150 -7.09 -8.29 12.66
C TYR A 150 -5.64 -8.72 12.37
N HIS A 151 -5.42 -9.88 11.76
CA HIS A 151 -4.07 -10.35 11.44
C HIS A 151 -3.39 -9.49 10.37
N MET A 152 -4.17 -9.03 9.37
CA MET A 152 -3.72 -8.07 8.37
C MET A 152 -3.30 -6.75 9.04
N LEU A 153 -4.13 -6.23 9.94
CA LEU A 153 -3.82 -5.02 10.72
C LEU A 153 -2.51 -5.19 11.54
N CYS A 154 -2.33 -6.34 12.19
CA CYS A 154 -1.11 -6.65 12.95
C CYS A 154 0.13 -6.72 12.05
N HIS A 155 0.01 -7.32 10.86
CA HIS A 155 1.13 -7.42 9.93
C HIS A 155 1.53 -6.04 9.39
N ILE A 156 0.56 -5.21 9.02
CA ILE A 156 0.80 -3.81 8.62
C ILE A 156 1.48 -3.04 9.75
N ALA A 157 1.00 -3.19 10.99
CA ALA A 157 1.60 -2.52 12.16
C ALA A 157 3.04 -2.98 12.41
N LYS A 158 3.36 -4.25 12.17
CA LYS A 158 4.73 -4.76 12.22
C LYS A 158 5.63 -4.06 11.19
N LEU A 159 5.18 -3.94 9.94
CA LEU A 159 5.95 -3.31 8.87
C LEU A 159 6.21 -1.81 9.15
N VAL A 160 5.19 -1.06 9.56
CA VAL A 160 5.35 0.38 9.84
C VAL A 160 6.21 0.68 11.06
N ASN A 161 6.42 -0.29 11.93
CA ASN A 161 7.25 -0.19 13.15
C ASN A 161 8.59 -0.92 13.04
N GLU A 162 8.94 -1.45 11.86
CA GLU A 162 10.19 -2.18 11.67
C GLU A 162 11.41 -1.30 12.01
N GLY A 163 12.35 -1.87 12.76
CA GLY A 163 13.54 -1.14 13.24
C GLY A 163 13.31 -0.22 14.45
N PHE A 164 12.05 0.04 14.85
CA PHE A 164 11.71 0.85 16.04
C PHE A 164 11.25 -0.01 17.21
N PHE A 165 10.43 -1.03 16.96
CA PHE A 165 9.87 -1.89 17.99
C PHE A 165 9.90 -3.36 17.54
N TYR A 166 10.52 -4.23 18.34
CA TYR A 166 10.58 -5.67 18.05
C TYR A 166 9.18 -6.33 18.08
N ASP A 167 8.24 -5.73 18.81
CA ASP A 167 6.86 -6.20 18.99
C ASP A 167 5.83 -5.31 18.27
N GLY A 168 6.23 -4.55 17.27
CA GLY A 168 5.44 -3.51 16.60
C GLY A 168 4.07 -3.93 16.06
N GLY A 169 3.88 -5.22 15.76
CA GLY A 169 2.60 -5.78 15.33
C GLY A 169 1.81 -6.50 16.43
N ARG A 170 2.24 -6.41 17.70
CA ARG A 170 1.52 -7.02 18.82
C ARG A 170 0.59 -6.03 19.50
N ILE A 171 -0.57 -6.52 19.94
CA ILE A 171 -1.48 -5.74 20.76
C ILE A 171 -0.77 -5.24 22.03
N ARG A 172 -0.96 -3.99 22.38
CA ARG A 172 -0.31 -3.42 23.58
C ARG A 172 -0.91 -3.98 24.85
N GLY A 173 -0.05 -4.25 25.81
CA GLY A 173 -0.42 -4.63 27.18
C GLY A 173 -0.15 -3.51 28.20
N ILE A 174 0.17 -2.28 27.73
CA ILE A 174 0.46 -1.12 28.59
C ILE A 174 -0.40 0.07 28.18
N PRO A 175 -0.73 0.98 29.13
CA PRO A 175 -1.37 2.25 28.82
C PRO A 175 -0.52 3.09 27.87
N VAL A 176 -1.18 3.88 27.02
CA VAL A 176 -0.55 4.88 26.14
C VAL A 176 -1.27 6.20 26.28
N GLN A 177 -0.58 7.29 26.01
CA GLN A 177 -1.15 8.62 25.91
C GLN A 177 -1.10 9.12 24.48
N ILE A 178 -2.12 9.82 24.06
CA ILE A 178 -2.18 10.45 22.75
C ILE A 178 -1.85 11.94 22.93
N GLY A 179 -0.82 12.42 22.23
CA GLY A 179 -0.45 13.84 22.30
C GLY A 179 -1.57 14.74 21.79
N GLY A 180 -1.81 15.87 22.47
CA GLY A 180 -2.78 16.89 22.07
C GLY A 180 -4.24 16.62 22.45
N THR A 181 -4.53 15.59 23.26
CA THR A 181 -5.88 15.28 23.78
C THR A 181 -5.83 14.78 25.22
N SER A 182 -6.93 14.97 25.96
CA SER A 182 -7.14 14.39 27.28
C SER A 182 -7.61 12.92 27.22
N TYR A 183 -7.98 12.43 26.05
CA TYR A 183 -8.46 11.05 25.89
C TYR A 183 -7.36 10.02 26.18
N VAL A 184 -7.65 9.11 27.10
CA VAL A 184 -6.80 7.98 27.43
C VAL A 184 -7.47 6.70 26.92
N PRO A 185 -6.93 6.05 25.87
CA PRO A 185 -7.54 4.86 25.34
C PRO A 185 -7.42 3.68 26.33
N PRO A 186 -8.52 2.95 26.62
CA PRO A 186 -8.48 1.76 27.46
C PRO A 186 -7.55 0.71 26.87
N LEU A 187 -7.08 -0.24 27.71
CA LEU A 187 -6.30 -1.37 27.22
C LEU A 187 -7.14 -2.18 26.21
N PRO A 188 -6.65 -2.42 24.99
CA PRO A 188 -7.39 -3.17 24.00
C PRO A 188 -7.39 -4.67 24.37
N ILE A 189 -8.51 -5.33 24.13
CA ILE A 189 -8.66 -6.77 24.27
C ILE A 189 -8.73 -7.37 22.86
N GLU A 190 -7.87 -8.33 22.56
CA GLU A 190 -7.72 -8.87 21.20
C GLU A 190 -9.04 -9.40 20.62
N SER A 191 -9.79 -10.19 21.40
CA SER A 191 -11.08 -10.74 20.93
C SER A 191 -12.08 -9.63 20.60
N VAL A 192 -12.13 -8.57 21.41
CA VAL A 192 -13.01 -7.42 21.17
C VAL A 192 -12.59 -6.65 19.91
N VAL A 193 -11.29 -6.46 19.71
CA VAL A 193 -10.79 -5.79 18.49
C VAL A 193 -11.10 -6.61 17.25
N ARG A 194 -10.91 -7.93 17.31
CA ARG A 194 -11.24 -8.86 16.21
C ARG A 194 -12.72 -8.80 15.85
N GLU A 195 -13.58 -8.95 16.85
CA GLU A 195 -15.03 -8.93 16.69
C GLU A 195 -15.51 -7.61 16.10
N ARG A 196 -15.00 -6.49 16.62
CA ARG A 196 -15.40 -5.16 16.14
C ARG A 196 -14.98 -4.90 14.69
N ILE A 197 -13.81 -5.33 14.27
CA ILE A 197 -13.39 -5.25 12.86
C ILE A 197 -14.37 -6.02 11.97
N GLU A 198 -14.76 -7.23 12.36
CA GLU A 198 -15.72 -8.03 11.59
C GLU A 198 -17.13 -7.43 11.59
N GLU A 199 -17.59 -6.87 12.71
CA GLU A 199 -18.88 -6.16 12.79
C GLU A 199 -18.91 -4.96 11.84
N ILE A 200 -17.85 -4.13 11.82
CA ILE A 200 -17.77 -2.97 10.93
C ILE A 200 -17.86 -3.42 9.47
N LYS A 201 -17.15 -4.48 9.09
CA LYS A 201 -17.14 -5.02 7.72
C LYS A 201 -18.49 -5.60 7.28
N ARG A 202 -19.32 -6.05 8.21
CA ARG A 202 -20.66 -6.63 7.92
C ARG A 202 -21.77 -5.60 7.77
N GLN A 203 -21.48 -4.34 8.05
CA GLN A 203 -22.48 -3.27 7.92
C GLN A 203 -22.90 -3.11 6.45
N ASP A 204 -24.17 -2.83 6.24
CA ASP A 204 -24.71 -2.47 4.92
C ASP A 204 -24.46 -1.00 4.63
N LYS A 205 -23.21 -0.69 4.29
CA LYS A 205 -22.69 0.65 3.96
C LYS A 205 -21.81 0.59 2.73
N GLU A 206 -21.56 1.76 2.14
CA GLU A 206 -20.57 1.87 1.07
C GLU A 206 -19.17 1.50 1.57
N ALA A 207 -18.34 0.93 0.67
CA ALA A 207 -16.99 0.49 1.04
C ALA A 207 -16.12 1.61 1.63
N ILE A 208 -16.32 2.86 1.19
CA ILE A 208 -15.61 4.01 1.73
C ILE A 208 -15.99 4.28 3.18
N ASP A 209 -17.27 4.19 3.53
CA ASP A 209 -17.75 4.44 4.89
C ASP A 209 -17.26 3.36 5.86
N ILE A 210 -17.26 2.10 5.40
CA ILE A 210 -16.65 0.98 6.14
C ILE A 210 -15.16 1.21 6.36
N ALA A 211 -14.42 1.62 5.32
CA ALA A 211 -12.99 1.88 5.43
C ALA A 211 -12.68 3.04 6.38
N ILE A 212 -13.47 4.12 6.34
CA ILE A 212 -13.37 5.24 7.27
C ILE A 212 -13.63 4.75 8.70
N GLU A 213 -14.68 3.98 8.93
CA GLU A 213 -15.00 3.46 10.26
C GLU A 213 -13.89 2.53 10.79
N LEU A 214 -13.34 1.64 9.94
CA LEU A 214 -12.18 0.81 10.28
C LEU A 214 -10.97 1.65 10.66
N CYS A 215 -10.64 2.66 9.85
CA CYS A 215 -9.52 3.56 10.09
C CYS A 215 -9.66 4.27 11.44
N MET A 216 -10.81 4.89 11.67
CA MET A 216 -11.08 5.70 12.86
C MET A 216 -11.21 4.85 14.12
N TYR A 217 -11.80 3.66 14.01
CA TYR A 217 -11.85 2.70 15.11
C TYR A 217 -10.44 2.27 15.55
N CYS A 218 -9.60 1.87 14.62
CA CYS A 218 -8.23 1.45 14.93
C CYS A 218 -7.39 2.60 15.51
N MET A 219 -7.55 3.82 14.97
CA MET A 219 -6.89 5.02 15.51
C MET A 219 -7.33 5.33 16.96
N LYS A 220 -8.62 5.26 17.26
CA LYS A 220 -9.15 5.56 18.62
C LYS A 220 -8.80 4.48 19.62
N THR A 221 -8.87 3.22 19.22
CA THR A 221 -8.54 2.07 20.08
C THR A 221 -7.07 2.04 20.48
N GLN A 222 -6.18 2.61 19.65
CA GLN A 222 -4.73 2.56 19.87
C GLN A 222 -4.28 1.12 20.16
N VAL A 223 -4.47 0.24 19.16
CA VAL A 223 -4.27 -1.21 19.29
C VAL A 223 -2.83 -1.54 19.65
N PHE A 224 -1.87 -0.76 19.15
CA PHE A 224 -0.44 -0.99 19.28
C PHE A 224 0.22 0.07 20.17
N LYS A 225 1.47 -0.18 20.58
CA LYS A 225 2.26 0.79 21.36
C LYS A 225 2.56 2.06 20.58
N ASP A 226 2.79 1.92 19.28
CA ASP A 226 3.05 3.03 18.34
C ASP A 226 2.61 2.66 16.92
N GLY A 227 2.64 3.64 16.01
CA GLY A 227 2.30 3.44 14.59
C GLY A 227 0.81 3.28 14.31
N ASN A 228 -0.07 3.54 15.27
CA ASN A 228 -1.51 3.31 15.13
C ASN A 228 -2.13 4.09 13.96
N LYS A 229 -1.79 5.38 13.77
CA LYS A 229 -2.30 6.16 12.64
C LYS A 229 -1.85 5.58 11.31
N LYS A 230 -0.55 5.28 11.17
CA LYS A 230 0.03 4.68 9.97
C LYS A 230 -0.67 3.36 9.62
N ALA A 231 -0.71 2.45 10.58
CA ALA A 231 -1.32 1.14 10.40
C ALA A 231 -2.80 1.23 10.06
N SER A 232 -3.55 2.14 10.70
CA SER A 232 -4.99 2.30 10.48
C SER A 232 -5.31 2.81 9.07
N VAL A 233 -4.55 3.80 8.56
CA VAL A 233 -4.71 4.30 7.19
C VAL A 233 -4.39 3.21 6.17
N ILE A 234 -3.28 2.50 6.33
CA ILE A 234 -2.88 1.44 5.39
C ILE A 234 -3.84 0.26 5.44
N PHE A 235 -4.34 -0.11 6.62
CA PHE A 235 -5.35 -1.16 6.78
C PHE A 235 -6.68 -0.82 6.10
N ALA A 236 -7.16 0.42 6.25
CA ALA A 236 -8.34 0.91 5.54
C ALA A 236 -8.13 0.87 4.02
N ASN A 237 -6.91 1.16 3.55
CA ASN A 237 -6.55 1.08 2.14
C ASN A 237 -6.50 -0.35 1.61
N HIS A 238 -6.02 -1.32 2.39
CA HIS A 238 -6.13 -2.73 2.01
C HIS A 238 -7.59 -3.09 1.74
N TYR A 239 -8.51 -2.69 2.63
CA TYR A 239 -9.94 -2.93 2.43
C TYR A 239 -10.49 -2.24 1.17
N LEU A 240 -10.22 -0.95 0.97
CA LEU A 240 -10.73 -0.17 -0.18
C LEU A 240 -10.21 -0.71 -1.50
N ILE A 241 -8.91 -1.01 -1.58
CA ILE A 241 -8.27 -1.49 -2.80
C ILE A 241 -8.81 -2.88 -3.15
N ALA A 242 -8.98 -3.76 -2.17
CA ALA A 242 -9.57 -5.08 -2.35
C ALA A 242 -11.04 -5.02 -2.84
N LYS A 243 -11.75 -3.93 -2.57
CA LYS A 243 -13.12 -3.66 -3.09
C LYS A 243 -13.13 -2.91 -4.42
N GLY A 244 -11.96 -2.56 -4.97
CA GLY A 244 -11.88 -1.75 -6.19
C GLY A 244 -12.49 -0.35 -6.03
N ASN A 245 -12.38 0.25 -4.84
CA ASN A 245 -13.08 1.48 -4.48
C ASN A 245 -12.14 2.64 -4.11
N GLY A 246 -11.05 2.80 -4.86
CA GLY A 246 -10.08 3.87 -4.67
C GLY A 246 -9.16 3.61 -3.47
N PHE A 247 -8.69 4.69 -2.90
CA PHE A 247 -7.85 4.70 -1.70
C PHE A 247 -8.05 5.96 -0.87
N LEU A 248 -7.69 5.91 0.42
CA LEU A 248 -7.84 6.96 1.41
C LEU A 248 -6.45 7.46 1.84
N VAL A 249 -6.13 8.72 1.56
CA VAL A 249 -4.89 9.38 1.98
C VAL A 249 -5.20 10.79 2.42
N ILE A 250 -4.65 11.20 3.55
CA ILE A 250 -4.79 12.57 4.07
C ILE A 250 -3.73 13.44 3.38
N PRO A 251 -4.11 14.32 2.41
CA PRO A 251 -3.15 15.19 1.74
C PRO A 251 -2.43 16.10 2.72
N GLU A 252 -1.18 16.46 2.45
CA GLU A 252 -0.38 17.36 3.30
C GLU A 252 -1.16 18.60 3.74
N LYS A 253 -1.79 19.29 2.80
CA LYS A 253 -2.58 20.52 3.05
C LYS A 253 -3.77 20.31 3.98
N GLU A 254 -4.29 19.09 4.08
CA GLU A 254 -5.45 18.74 4.90
C GLU A 254 -5.03 18.20 6.29
N VAL A 255 -3.74 17.96 6.53
CA VAL A 255 -3.23 17.39 7.80
C VAL A 255 -3.58 18.25 9.02
N PRO A 256 -3.51 19.61 9.00
CA PRO A 256 -3.89 20.41 10.14
C PRO A 256 -5.37 20.24 10.54
N GLU A 257 -6.28 20.28 9.57
CA GLU A 257 -7.72 20.12 9.84
C GLU A 257 -8.04 18.67 10.26
N PHE A 258 -7.43 17.68 9.61
CA PHE A 258 -7.56 16.29 10.04
C PHE A 258 -7.15 16.10 11.50
N LYS A 259 -5.99 16.62 11.92
CA LYS A 259 -5.53 16.51 13.32
C LYS A 259 -6.49 17.15 14.31
N LYS A 260 -7.08 18.28 13.98
CA LYS A 260 -8.09 18.96 14.80
C LYS A 260 -9.35 18.08 14.94
N LEU A 261 -9.89 17.58 13.82
CA LEU A 261 -11.06 16.71 13.81
C LEU A 261 -10.80 15.37 14.53
N LEU A 262 -9.59 14.84 14.40
CA LEU A 262 -9.16 13.60 15.06
C LEU A 262 -9.16 13.77 16.59
N VAL A 263 -8.67 14.89 17.11
CA VAL A 263 -8.71 15.20 18.56
C VAL A 263 -10.15 15.30 19.04
N GLN A 264 -11.02 16.02 18.31
CA GLN A 264 -12.45 16.10 18.64
C GLN A 264 -13.11 14.72 18.67
N TYR A 265 -12.79 13.86 17.69
CA TYR A 265 -13.29 12.49 17.65
C TYR A 265 -12.80 11.65 18.84
N TYR A 266 -11.55 11.79 19.25
CA TYR A 266 -11.04 11.14 20.46
C TYR A 266 -11.80 11.58 21.70
N GLU A 267 -12.15 12.85 21.81
CA GLU A 267 -12.86 13.47 22.93
C GLU A 267 -14.38 13.30 22.88
N GLY A 268 -14.89 12.53 21.93
CA GLY A 268 -16.29 12.10 21.91
C GLY A 268 -17.16 12.73 20.83
N ALA A 269 -16.60 13.54 19.92
CA ALA A 269 -17.34 14.00 18.75
C ALA A 269 -17.78 12.82 17.86
N SER A 270 -18.86 13.01 17.12
CA SER A 270 -19.41 12.01 16.21
C SER A 270 -18.39 11.60 15.12
N LEU A 271 -18.37 10.31 14.79
CA LEU A 271 -17.65 9.81 13.63
C LEU A 271 -18.10 10.47 12.32
N GLU A 272 -19.35 10.90 12.24
CA GLU A 272 -19.92 11.53 11.05
C GLU A 272 -19.14 12.78 10.62
N ILE A 273 -18.74 13.63 11.59
CA ILE A 273 -18.03 14.89 11.31
C ILE A 273 -16.70 14.63 10.59
N ILE A 274 -15.85 13.80 11.18
CA ILE A 274 -14.57 13.45 10.57
C ILE A 274 -14.74 12.54 9.35
N GLY A 275 -15.81 11.74 9.32
CA GLY A 275 -16.16 10.86 8.21
C GLY A 275 -16.48 11.63 6.94
N ILE A 276 -17.30 12.68 7.01
CA ILE A 276 -17.58 13.58 5.88
C ILE A 276 -16.29 14.20 5.36
N PHE A 277 -15.46 14.74 6.25
CA PHE A 277 -14.16 15.30 5.87
C PHE A 277 -13.28 14.29 5.13
N LEU A 278 -13.14 13.07 5.66
CA LEU A 278 -12.33 12.01 5.05
C LEU A 278 -12.88 11.61 3.68
N ARG A 279 -14.20 11.51 3.55
CA ARG A 279 -14.86 11.16 2.30
C ARG A 279 -14.67 12.25 1.23
N GLU A 280 -14.83 13.51 1.57
CA GLU A 280 -14.78 14.62 0.61
C GLU A 280 -13.36 15.06 0.25
N LYS A 281 -12.42 15.02 1.21
CA LYS A 281 -11.09 15.61 1.05
C LYS A 281 -9.96 14.58 0.90
N CYS A 282 -10.16 13.36 1.40
CA CYS A 282 -9.10 12.36 1.52
C CYS A 282 -9.31 11.11 0.67
N TRP A 283 -10.54 10.82 0.27
CA TRP A 283 -10.84 9.68 -0.61
C TRP A 283 -10.56 10.02 -2.07
N ARG A 284 -9.78 9.17 -2.70
CA ARG A 284 -9.46 9.26 -4.13
C ARG A 284 -9.98 8.03 -4.84
N ASN A 285 -10.90 8.24 -5.78
CA ASN A 285 -11.49 7.17 -6.55
C ASN A 285 -11.25 7.41 -8.05
N PHE A 286 -10.78 6.41 -8.73
CA PHE A 286 -10.54 6.41 -10.17
C PHE A 286 -11.79 6.77 -10.98
N TRP A 287 -12.95 6.31 -10.55
CA TRP A 287 -14.22 6.49 -11.26
C TRP A 287 -14.81 7.91 -11.17
N VAL A 288 -14.35 8.72 -10.24
CA VAL A 288 -14.80 10.11 -10.06
C VAL A 288 -14.01 11.07 -10.94
N VAL A 289 -12.82 10.69 -11.42
CA VAL A 289 -11.96 11.54 -12.28
C VAL A 289 -12.47 11.58 -13.73
N GLU A 290 -13.29 10.61 -14.16
CA GLU A 290 -13.90 10.61 -15.51
C GLU A 290 -15.13 11.52 -15.65
N GLY A 291 -15.60 12.15 -14.59
CA GLY A 291 -16.79 13.04 -14.58
C GLY A 291 -16.49 14.52 -14.80
N VAL A 292 -15.27 14.91 -15.19
CA VAL A 292 -14.91 16.28 -15.59
C VAL A 292 -14.51 16.29 -17.06
N LEU A 293 -15.50 16.22 -17.91
CA LEU A 293 -15.49 16.68 -19.29
C LEU A 293 -16.67 17.63 -19.51
#